data_0afccaf71871110629715c23f93ea2cc
#
_entry.id   0afccaf71871110629715c23f93ea2cc
#
_cell.length_a   1.000
_cell.length_b   1.000
_cell.length_c   1.000
_cell.angle_alpha   90.00
_cell.angle_beta   90.00
_cell.angle_gamma   90.00
#
_symmetry.space_group_name_H-M   'P 1'
#
loop_
_entity.id
_entity.type
_entity.pdbx_description
1 polymer ?
#
loop_
_entity_poly.entity_id
_entity_poly.type
_entity_poly.pdbx_seq_one_letter_code
_entity_poly.pdbx_strand_id
1 'polypeptide(L)'
;MRQAANAGQRALLPVILMLILGACDSDSPEPGATAPGADPVVVYSARAEQLIRPIFDAYTAETGVPIRYTTDSEQPLIQKLLAEGETTPADLLITVDAGNLWYAAEQGALRPTYSEVLESNVPAHLRDPDNMWFGLSVRARTIVYDTRDVDPSALTDYRGLADEKWRGKLCLRTSEKVYNQSLVAMLIADYGEEQTERTVRGWVANLATDVFSNDTSLIEAIAAGQCDVGIVNTYYFGRLQKERPDIPVAIFWPAAETGGVHVNVSGAGVTRHASNPDGARALLEWMSSEAAQKLFGGENMEYPVNPAVEAHPLVAAWGTFEPSPMNVAQAGAYQADAVRLMDRAGYR
;
A
#
# COMPACT_ATOMS: atom_id res chain seq x y z
N MET A 1 -36.82 5.36 80.53
CA MET A 1 -38.17 5.03 80.98
C MET A 1 -38.82 4.09 80.01
N ARG A 2 -38.95 2.85 80.40
CA ARG A 2 -40.11 1.99 80.41
C ARG A 2 -40.73 1.70 79.05
N GLN A 3 -40.71 0.53 78.62
CA GLN A 3 -41.32 -0.80 78.89
C GLN A 3 -42.10 -1.18 77.65
N ALA A 4 -41.71 -2.29 76.96
CA ALA A 4 -42.24 -3.64 77.13
C ALA A 4 -43.72 -3.74 76.69
N ALA A 5 -44.20 -4.60 75.88
CA ALA A 5 -44.18 -6.04 75.89
C ALA A 5 -45.02 -6.62 74.74
N ASN A 6 -44.55 -7.71 74.22
CA ASN A 6 -45.24 -9.03 74.16
C ASN A 6 -46.39 -9.31 73.17
N ALA A 7 -46.06 -10.28 72.35
CA ALA A 7 -46.69 -11.59 72.17
C ALA A 7 -47.93 -11.73 71.27
N GLY A 8 -47.82 -12.73 70.41
CA GLY A 8 -48.93 -13.35 69.71
C GLY A 8 -48.59 -14.18 68.47
N GLN A 9 -48.11 -15.41 68.73
CA GLN A 9 -48.12 -16.48 67.77
C GLN A 9 -49.49 -16.76 67.17
N ARG A 10 -49.58 -16.96 65.88
CA ARG A 10 -50.41 -18.02 65.26
C ARG A 10 -49.97 -18.33 63.87
N ALA A 11 -49.55 -19.56 63.65
CA ALA A 11 -49.24 -20.20 62.38
C ALA A 11 -50.54 -20.44 61.58
N LEU A 12 -50.42 -20.23 60.24
CA LEU A 12 -51.29 -20.87 59.26
C LEU A 12 -50.53 -20.89 57.91
N LEU A 13 -50.04 -22.07 57.49
CA LEU A 13 -49.87 -22.42 56.11
C LEU A 13 -51.23 -22.39 55.42
N PRO A 14 -51.34 -21.96 54.13
CA PRO A 14 -51.12 -22.91 53.04
C PRO A 14 -50.76 -22.34 51.66
N VAL A 15 -50.46 -23.29 50.82
CA VAL A 15 -50.72 -23.38 49.39
C VAL A 15 -49.69 -22.64 48.47
N ILE A 16 -48.77 -23.46 48.03
CA ILE A 16 -47.93 -23.27 46.85
C ILE A 16 -48.81 -23.23 45.60
N LEU A 17 -48.79 -22.11 44.86
CA LEU A 17 -49.20 -22.03 43.45
C LEU A 17 -48.00 -21.72 42.60
N MET A 18 -47.49 -22.75 41.95
CA MET A 18 -46.38 -22.68 40.98
C MET A 18 -46.92 -22.02 39.72
N LEU A 19 -46.61 -20.76 39.46
CA LEU A 19 -46.72 -20.11 38.17
C LEU A 19 -45.36 -20.19 37.47
N ILE A 20 -45.28 -21.06 36.47
CA ILE A 20 -44.16 -21.15 35.50
C ILE A 20 -44.34 -19.95 34.58
N LEU A 21 -43.58 -18.87 34.78
CA LEU A 21 -43.36 -17.83 33.80
C LEU A 21 -42.12 -18.24 32.99
N GLY A 22 -42.34 -18.68 31.75
CA GLY A 22 -41.30 -18.85 30.75
C GLY A 22 -40.65 -17.49 30.43
N ALA A 23 -39.45 -17.26 30.88
CA ALA A 23 -38.60 -16.20 30.41
C ALA A 23 -38.09 -16.62 29.03
N CYS A 24 -38.57 -15.99 27.95
CA CYS A 24 -37.86 -15.93 26.69
C CYS A 24 -36.69 -14.97 26.90
N ASP A 25 -35.51 -15.51 27.15
CA ASP A 25 -34.25 -14.77 26.96
C ASP A 25 -34.07 -14.52 25.47
N SER A 26 -34.36 -13.31 25.03
CA SER A 26 -33.89 -12.79 23.76
C SER A 26 -32.46 -12.32 24.00
N ASP A 27 -31.52 -13.25 23.80
CA ASP A 27 -30.12 -12.92 23.63
C ASP A 27 -29.98 -12.06 22.36
N SER A 28 -29.97 -10.75 22.55
CA SER A 28 -29.43 -9.82 21.57
C SER A 28 -27.91 -9.90 21.71
N PRO A 29 -27.13 -10.22 20.64
CA PRO A 29 -25.70 -10.22 20.77
C PRO A 29 -25.19 -8.81 21.05
N GLU A 30 -24.45 -8.64 22.15
CA GLU A 30 -23.68 -7.43 22.40
C GLU A 30 -22.69 -7.16 21.23
N PRO A 31 -22.58 -5.90 20.74
CA PRO A 31 -21.59 -5.54 19.74
C PRO A 31 -20.20 -5.61 20.39
N GLY A 32 -19.39 -6.62 20.02
CA GLY A 32 -17.99 -6.72 20.44
C GLY A 32 -17.56 -8.06 21.04
N ALA A 33 -18.39 -9.10 21.06
CA ALA A 33 -17.92 -10.42 21.44
C ALA A 33 -17.10 -11.03 20.27
N THR A 34 -15.77 -10.96 20.38
CA THR A 34 -14.85 -11.81 19.61
C THR A 34 -15.28 -13.26 19.77
N ALA A 35 -15.47 -13.96 18.66
CA ALA A 35 -15.73 -15.39 18.69
C ALA A 35 -14.63 -16.08 19.51
N PRO A 36 -14.97 -16.91 20.52
CA PRO A 36 -13.95 -17.59 21.31
C PRO A 36 -13.23 -18.61 20.42
N GLY A 37 -11.98 -18.34 20.03
CA GLY A 37 -11.11 -19.35 19.47
C GLY A 37 -10.44 -19.08 18.11
N ALA A 38 -10.57 -17.92 17.48
CA ALA A 38 -9.79 -17.66 16.29
C ALA A 38 -8.36 -17.23 16.67
N ASP A 39 -7.36 -17.98 16.21
CA ASP A 39 -5.95 -17.62 16.41
C ASP A 39 -5.65 -16.30 15.70
N PRO A 40 -4.97 -15.35 16.36
CA PRO A 40 -4.64 -14.07 15.76
C PRO A 40 -3.70 -14.24 14.56
N VAL A 41 -3.83 -13.38 13.55
CA VAL A 41 -2.82 -13.24 12.50
C VAL A 41 -1.81 -12.18 12.92
N VAL A 42 -0.51 -12.53 12.88
CA VAL A 42 0.58 -11.61 13.23
C VAL A 42 1.19 -11.04 11.95
N VAL A 43 1.20 -9.69 11.85
CA VAL A 43 1.61 -8.98 10.63
C VAL A 43 2.79 -8.05 10.89
N TYR A 44 3.83 -8.16 10.07
CA TYR A 44 4.88 -7.15 9.95
C TYR A 44 4.56 -6.25 8.76
N SER A 45 4.35 -4.95 8.99
CA SER A 45 3.86 -4.04 7.97
C SER A 45 4.75 -2.81 7.81
N ALA A 46 5.20 -2.55 6.59
CA ALA A 46 5.91 -1.32 6.24
C ALA A 46 4.96 -0.18 5.80
N ARG A 47 3.65 -0.40 5.84
CA ARG A 47 2.69 0.69 5.65
C ARG A 47 2.57 1.50 6.93
N ALA A 48 2.45 2.83 6.78
CA ALA A 48 2.20 3.72 7.90
C ALA A 48 0.92 3.30 8.64
N GLU A 49 0.98 3.33 9.97
CA GLU A 49 -0.07 2.79 10.84
C GLU A 49 -1.46 3.38 10.53
N GLN A 50 -1.53 4.70 10.32
CA GLN A 50 -2.79 5.38 9.99
C GLN A 50 -3.44 4.91 8.67
N LEU A 51 -2.67 4.28 7.78
CA LEU A 51 -3.13 3.77 6.49
C LEU A 51 -3.51 2.28 6.52
N ILE A 52 -2.89 1.51 7.43
CA ILE A 52 -3.14 0.05 7.49
C ILE A 52 -4.12 -0.33 8.59
N ARG A 53 -4.17 0.42 9.69
CA ARG A 53 -5.08 0.15 10.81
C ARG A 53 -6.56 0.06 10.38
N PRO A 54 -7.12 0.99 9.58
CA PRO A 54 -8.52 0.89 9.15
C PRO A 54 -8.82 -0.41 8.37
N ILE A 55 -7.85 -0.93 7.62
CA ILE A 55 -7.96 -2.19 6.89
C ILE A 55 -8.05 -3.38 7.87
N PHE A 56 -7.17 -3.41 8.86
CA PHE A 56 -7.15 -4.47 9.88
C PHE A 56 -8.38 -4.43 10.78
N ASP A 57 -8.82 -3.22 11.16
CA ASP A 57 -10.02 -3.04 11.96
C ASP A 57 -11.28 -3.54 11.21
N ALA A 58 -11.38 -3.26 9.90
CA ALA A 58 -12.47 -3.73 9.05
C ALA A 58 -12.46 -5.27 8.92
N TYR A 59 -11.28 -5.88 8.70
CA TYR A 59 -11.15 -7.34 8.67
C TYR A 59 -11.58 -7.98 9.98
N THR A 60 -11.11 -7.45 11.10
CA THR A 60 -11.47 -7.97 12.43
C THR A 60 -12.96 -7.80 12.72
N ALA A 61 -13.56 -6.67 12.33
CA ALA A 61 -14.99 -6.41 12.50
C ALA A 61 -15.86 -7.39 11.68
N GLU A 62 -15.41 -7.75 10.46
CA GLU A 62 -16.16 -8.66 9.59
C GLU A 62 -15.98 -10.13 9.97
N THR A 63 -14.76 -10.53 10.32
CA THR A 63 -14.40 -11.96 10.48
C THR A 63 -14.32 -12.41 11.95
N GLY A 64 -14.20 -11.48 12.89
CA GLY A 64 -13.89 -11.77 14.29
C GLY A 64 -12.45 -12.21 14.55
N VAL A 65 -11.58 -12.30 13.51
CA VAL A 65 -10.18 -12.71 13.64
C VAL A 65 -9.33 -11.53 14.10
N PRO A 66 -8.64 -11.62 15.26
CA PRO A 66 -7.79 -10.53 15.73
C PRO A 66 -6.52 -10.41 14.88
N ILE A 67 -6.07 -9.19 14.60
CA ILE A 67 -4.77 -8.93 13.99
C ILE A 67 -3.83 -8.29 15.02
N ARG A 68 -2.64 -8.86 15.15
CA ARG A 68 -1.52 -8.25 15.88
C ARG A 68 -0.49 -7.78 14.88
N TYR A 69 -0.06 -6.53 14.95
CA TYR A 69 0.88 -6.01 13.96
C TYR A 69 1.97 -5.16 14.57
N THR A 70 3.09 -5.10 13.84
CA THR A 70 4.22 -4.19 14.10
C THR A 70 4.46 -3.39 12.84
N THR A 71 4.60 -2.07 12.97
CA THR A 71 4.95 -1.18 11.86
C THR A 71 6.37 -0.66 12.00
N ASP A 72 7.13 -0.71 10.90
CA ASP A 72 8.47 -0.14 10.75
C ASP A 72 8.76 0.06 9.26
N SER A 73 9.92 0.57 8.89
CA SER A 73 10.40 0.60 7.52
C SER A 73 10.73 -0.80 6.98
N GLU A 74 10.76 -0.94 5.66
CA GLU A 74 10.81 -2.23 4.96
C GLU A 74 12.04 -3.07 5.35
N GLN A 75 13.24 -2.48 5.24
CA GLN A 75 14.49 -3.21 5.48
C GLN A 75 14.65 -3.73 6.92
N PRO A 76 14.40 -2.93 7.98
CA PRO A 76 14.37 -3.44 9.35
C PRO A 76 13.41 -4.60 9.56
N LEU A 77 12.19 -4.55 8.99
CA LEU A 77 11.22 -5.65 9.11
C LEU A 77 11.70 -6.93 8.42
N ILE A 78 12.27 -6.82 7.21
CA ILE A 78 12.81 -7.97 6.49
C ILE A 78 14.00 -8.56 7.25
N GLN A 79 14.94 -7.73 7.72
CA GLN A 79 16.08 -8.20 8.50
C GLN A 79 15.65 -8.84 9.83
N LYS A 80 14.64 -8.29 10.49
CA LYS A 80 14.04 -8.87 11.69
C LYS A 80 13.46 -10.25 11.39
N LEU A 81 12.66 -10.38 10.33
CA LEU A 81 12.07 -11.65 9.92
C LEU A 81 13.13 -12.72 9.63
N LEU A 82 14.21 -12.34 8.91
CA LEU A 82 15.33 -13.24 8.61
C LEU A 82 16.10 -13.65 9.86
N ALA A 83 16.31 -12.72 10.80
CA ALA A 83 17.03 -13.00 12.06
C ALA A 83 16.20 -13.90 13.00
N GLU A 84 14.89 -13.75 13.04
CA GLU A 84 13.99 -14.60 13.83
C GLU A 84 13.88 -16.01 13.25
N GLY A 85 13.98 -16.17 11.93
CA GLY A 85 13.96 -17.48 11.25
C GLY A 85 12.76 -18.32 11.64
N GLU A 86 12.99 -19.56 12.10
CA GLU A 86 11.93 -20.51 12.49
C GLU A 86 11.13 -20.06 13.73
N THR A 87 11.63 -19.10 14.49
CA THR A 87 10.98 -18.59 15.71
C THR A 87 10.21 -17.30 15.50
N THR A 88 10.10 -16.83 14.25
CA THR A 88 9.35 -15.62 13.95
C THR A 88 7.89 -15.76 14.39
N PRO A 89 7.32 -14.75 15.06
CA PRO A 89 5.89 -14.73 15.34
C PRO A 89 5.07 -14.27 14.12
N ALA A 90 5.71 -13.70 13.08
CA ALA A 90 5.02 -13.08 11.96
C ALA A 90 4.49 -14.12 10.98
N ASP A 91 3.20 -14.04 10.66
CA ASP A 91 2.52 -14.85 9.66
C ASP A 91 2.52 -14.18 8.28
N LEU A 92 2.52 -12.84 8.25
CA LEU A 92 2.44 -12.05 7.03
C LEU A 92 3.44 -10.90 7.06
N LEU A 93 4.11 -10.65 5.94
CA LEU A 93 4.92 -9.47 5.67
C LEU A 93 4.21 -8.59 4.64
N ILE A 94 3.99 -7.31 4.97
CA ILE A 94 3.46 -6.28 4.06
C ILE A 94 4.55 -5.26 3.79
N THR A 95 4.83 -4.97 2.51
CA THR A 95 5.73 -3.89 2.11
C THR A 95 5.03 -2.88 1.19
N VAL A 96 5.65 -1.72 1.00
CA VAL A 96 5.10 -0.68 0.10
C VAL A 96 5.78 -0.67 -1.28
N ASP A 97 6.56 -1.70 -1.60
CA ASP A 97 7.30 -1.80 -2.86
C ASP A 97 7.53 -3.26 -3.27
N ALA A 98 7.29 -3.57 -4.55
CA ALA A 98 7.46 -4.92 -5.09
C ALA A 98 8.93 -5.40 -5.02
N GLY A 99 9.91 -4.49 -5.15
CA GLY A 99 11.33 -4.83 -5.04
C GLY A 99 11.71 -5.36 -3.66
N ASN A 100 11.11 -4.82 -2.60
CA ASN A 100 11.30 -5.32 -1.24
C ASN A 100 10.64 -6.69 -1.02
N LEU A 101 9.48 -6.95 -1.64
CA LEU A 101 8.84 -8.27 -1.61
C LEU A 101 9.66 -9.30 -2.38
N TRP A 102 10.14 -8.92 -3.57
CA TRP A 102 11.05 -9.76 -4.35
C TRP A 102 12.30 -10.11 -3.53
N TYR A 103 12.94 -9.11 -2.90
CA TYR A 103 14.10 -9.34 -2.04
C TYR A 103 13.79 -10.28 -0.87
N ALA A 104 12.66 -10.10 -0.20
CA ALA A 104 12.24 -11.00 0.88
C ALA A 104 12.03 -12.44 0.40
N ALA A 105 11.46 -12.63 -0.81
CA ALA A 105 11.29 -13.94 -1.43
C ALA A 105 12.64 -14.58 -1.78
N GLU A 106 13.57 -13.85 -2.43
CA GLU A 106 14.91 -14.32 -2.76
C GLU A 106 15.74 -14.71 -1.52
N GLN A 107 15.55 -14.02 -0.40
CA GLN A 107 16.18 -14.38 0.87
C GLN A 107 15.50 -15.56 1.57
N GLY A 108 14.45 -16.14 0.98
CA GLY A 108 13.72 -17.27 1.55
C GLY A 108 12.87 -16.91 2.77
N ALA A 109 12.51 -15.63 2.94
CA ALA A 109 11.68 -15.15 4.04
C ALA A 109 10.17 -15.43 3.81
N LEU A 110 9.77 -15.69 2.56
CA LEU A 110 8.39 -15.94 2.16
C LEU A 110 8.21 -17.40 1.70
N ARG A 111 6.96 -17.83 1.61
CA ARG A 111 6.57 -19.14 1.10
C ARG A 111 5.55 -19.00 -0.02
N PRO A 112 5.50 -19.94 -1.00
CA PRO A 112 4.45 -19.97 -2.00
C PRO A 112 3.07 -20.09 -1.36
N THR A 113 2.14 -19.29 -1.85
CA THR A 113 0.75 -19.27 -1.37
C THR A 113 -0.18 -19.46 -2.57
N TYR A 114 -0.82 -20.63 -2.65
CA TYR A 114 -1.74 -20.94 -3.75
C TYR A 114 -3.18 -20.60 -3.34
N SER A 115 -3.83 -19.78 -4.14
CA SER A 115 -5.22 -19.34 -3.94
C SER A 115 -5.84 -18.91 -5.26
N GLU A 116 -6.90 -19.58 -5.68
CA GLU A 116 -7.67 -19.20 -6.87
C GLU A 116 -8.29 -17.80 -6.72
N VAL A 117 -8.62 -17.40 -5.48
CA VAL A 117 -9.14 -16.06 -5.17
C VAL A 117 -8.08 -15.01 -5.44
N LEU A 118 -6.86 -15.19 -4.92
CA LEU A 118 -5.75 -14.27 -5.14
C LEU A 118 -5.35 -14.21 -6.62
N GLU A 119 -5.33 -15.35 -7.30
CA GLU A 119 -4.98 -15.41 -8.72
C GLU A 119 -6.02 -14.74 -9.61
N SER A 120 -7.30 -14.79 -9.23
CA SER A 120 -8.38 -14.08 -9.90
C SER A 120 -8.37 -12.57 -9.64
N ASN A 121 -8.10 -12.16 -8.39
CA ASN A 121 -8.19 -10.77 -7.96
C ASN A 121 -6.92 -9.96 -8.25
N VAL A 122 -5.76 -10.62 -8.40
CA VAL A 122 -4.46 -9.96 -8.60
C VAL A 122 -3.87 -10.37 -9.94
N PRO A 123 -3.83 -9.47 -10.94
CA PRO A 123 -3.25 -9.74 -12.26
C PRO A 123 -1.81 -10.25 -12.17
N ALA A 124 -1.42 -11.15 -13.10
CA ALA A 124 -0.13 -11.83 -13.07
C ALA A 124 1.08 -10.89 -13.06
N HIS A 125 1.00 -9.71 -13.68
CA HIS A 125 2.10 -8.72 -13.68
C HIS A 125 2.22 -7.94 -12.36
N LEU A 126 1.24 -8.05 -11.44
CA LEU A 126 1.21 -7.39 -10.13
C LEU A 126 1.44 -8.37 -8.95
N ARG A 127 1.88 -9.59 -9.25
CA ARG A 127 2.24 -10.61 -8.26
C ARG A 127 3.51 -11.33 -8.63
N ASP A 128 4.07 -12.04 -7.68
CA ASP A 128 5.22 -12.91 -7.89
C ASP A 128 4.88 -14.08 -8.84
N PRO A 129 5.73 -14.40 -9.82
CA PRO A 129 5.50 -15.53 -10.72
C PRO A 129 5.37 -16.89 -10.00
N ASP A 130 6.03 -17.07 -8.86
CA ASP A 130 6.02 -18.26 -8.03
C ASP A 130 5.05 -18.16 -6.85
N ASN A 131 4.15 -17.17 -6.86
CA ASN A 131 3.14 -16.91 -5.82
C ASN A 131 3.72 -16.67 -4.41
N MET A 132 4.95 -16.15 -4.30
CA MET A 132 5.56 -15.79 -3.02
C MET A 132 4.92 -14.56 -2.38
N TRP A 133 4.38 -13.65 -3.20
CA TRP A 133 3.70 -12.43 -2.76
C TRP A 133 2.68 -11.95 -3.79
N PHE A 134 1.75 -11.10 -3.34
CA PHE A 134 0.66 -10.54 -4.13
C PHE A 134 0.57 -9.04 -3.89
N GLY A 135 0.29 -8.27 -4.95
CA GLY A 135 -0.07 -6.87 -4.83
C GLY A 135 -1.39 -6.69 -4.08
N LEU A 136 -1.48 -5.61 -3.32
CA LEU A 136 -2.68 -5.24 -2.54
C LEU A 136 -3.24 -3.89 -2.96
N SER A 137 -2.41 -3.00 -3.49
CA SER A 137 -2.83 -1.74 -4.08
C SER A 137 -1.78 -1.30 -5.10
N VAL A 138 -2.22 -0.56 -6.12
CA VAL A 138 -1.37 -0.08 -7.21
C VAL A 138 -1.18 1.42 -7.10
N ARG A 139 0.03 1.89 -7.35
CA ARG A 139 0.35 3.29 -7.53
C ARG A 139 1.11 3.49 -8.82
N ALA A 140 0.76 4.53 -9.52
CA ALA A 140 1.56 5.01 -10.64
C ALA A 140 2.58 6.04 -10.14
N ARG A 141 3.82 5.95 -10.66
CA ARG A 141 4.81 7.00 -10.52
C ARG A 141 4.95 7.66 -11.88
N THR A 142 4.46 8.88 -12.01
CA THR A 142 4.30 9.52 -13.30
C THR A 142 4.74 10.98 -13.28
N ILE A 143 4.66 11.62 -14.45
CA ILE A 143 5.02 13.02 -14.64
C ILE A 143 3.88 13.90 -14.13
N VAL A 144 4.21 14.95 -13.41
CA VAL A 144 3.32 16.07 -13.07
C VAL A 144 3.89 17.36 -13.62
N TYR A 145 3.03 18.31 -13.93
CA TYR A 145 3.42 19.57 -14.55
C TYR A 145 2.59 20.76 -14.08
N ASP A 146 3.17 21.96 -14.14
CA ASP A 146 2.47 23.21 -13.89
C ASP A 146 1.54 23.53 -15.08
N THR A 147 0.24 23.64 -14.82
CA THR A 147 -0.78 23.85 -15.85
C THR A 147 -0.76 25.28 -16.43
N ARG A 148 -0.04 26.21 -15.79
CA ARG A 148 0.06 27.60 -16.21
C ARG A 148 1.17 27.83 -17.25
N ASP A 149 2.27 27.07 -17.11
CA ASP A 149 3.51 27.32 -17.83
C ASP A 149 3.92 26.19 -18.79
N VAL A 150 3.31 24.99 -18.67
CA VAL A 150 3.63 23.83 -19.50
C VAL A 150 2.45 23.44 -20.40
N ASP A 151 2.70 23.44 -21.71
CA ASP A 151 1.82 22.76 -22.67
C ASP A 151 2.05 21.24 -22.57
N PRO A 152 1.03 20.45 -22.24
CA PRO A 152 1.19 19.00 -22.13
C PRO A 152 1.65 18.31 -23.43
N SER A 153 1.46 18.94 -24.59
CA SER A 153 1.98 18.42 -25.87
C SER A 153 3.53 18.45 -25.96
N ALA A 154 4.19 19.18 -25.10
CA ALA A 154 5.65 19.21 -24.97
C ALA A 154 6.19 18.01 -24.17
N LEU A 155 5.34 17.30 -23.41
CA LEU A 155 5.71 16.12 -22.63
C LEU A 155 5.61 14.86 -23.52
N THR A 156 6.48 13.89 -23.26
CA THR A 156 6.52 12.61 -23.99
C THR A 156 6.54 11.41 -23.03
N ASP A 157 7.67 11.19 -22.40
CA ASP A 157 7.90 10.08 -21.46
C ASP A 157 8.98 10.47 -20.43
N TYR A 158 9.38 9.53 -19.59
CA TYR A 158 10.44 9.75 -18.59
C TYR A 158 11.78 10.14 -19.23
N ARG A 159 12.11 9.62 -20.43
CA ARG A 159 13.35 9.92 -21.16
C ARG A 159 13.32 11.35 -21.70
N GLY A 160 12.16 11.80 -22.18
CA GLY A 160 11.97 13.16 -22.68
C GLY A 160 12.22 14.26 -21.64
N LEU A 161 12.16 13.93 -20.32
CA LEU A 161 12.57 14.86 -19.28
C LEU A 161 14.09 15.11 -19.22
N ALA A 162 14.89 14.32 -19.92
CA ALA A 162 16.32 14.55 -20.13
C ALA A 162 16.63 15.59 -21.21
N ASP A 163 15.64 16.00 -22.01
CA ASP A 163 15.82 17.00 -23.06
C ASP A 163 16.23 18.37 -22.50
N GLU A 164 17.07 19.10 -23.22
CA GLU A 164 17.59 20.40 -22.80
C GLU A 164 16.50 21.47 -22.57
N LYS A 165 15.33 21.32 -23.18
CA LYS A 165 14.17 22.21 -22.97
C LYS A 165 13.70 22.27 -21.52
N TRP A 166 14.03 21.24 -20.72
CA TRP A 166 13.69 21.14 -19.29
C TRP A 166 14.81 21.61 -18.37
N ARG A 167 15.90 22.19 -18.88
CA ARG A 167 17.01 22.71 -18.09
C ARG A 167 16.55 23.75 -17.07
N GLY A 168 16.81 23.50 -15.79
CA GLY A 168 16.38 24.37 -14.68
C GLY A 168 14.87 24.34 -14.42
N LYS A 169 14.16 23.30 -14.89
CA LYS A 169 12.69 23.19 -14.80
C LYS A 169 12.19 21.89 -14.17
N LEU A 170 13.08 20.90 -13.99
CA LEU A 170 12.73 19.59 -13.44
C LEU A 170 12.91 19.56 -11.92
N CYS A 171 11.92 19.05 -11.21
CA CYS A 171 12.01 18.70 -9.80
C CYS A 171 11.95 17.19 -9.60
N LEU A 172 12.84 16.66 -8.77
CA LEU A 172 12.88 15.24 -8.43
C LEU A 172 12.95 15.06 -6.91
N ARG A 173 12.47 13.92 -6.45
CA ARG A 173 12.67 13.43 -5.09
C ARG A 173 14.04 12.75 -5.01
N THR A 174 14.63 12.66 -3.81
CA THR A 174 15.90 11.96 -3.55
C THR A 174 15.94 10.54 -4.11
N SER A 175 17.10 10.14 -4.64
CA SER A 175 17.38 8.78 -5.14
C SER A 175 17.37 7.70 -4.04
N GLU A 176 17.52 8.10 -2.77
CA GLU A 176 17.47 7.18 -1.63
C GLU A 176 16.10 6.54 -1.44
N LYS A 177 15.04 7.15 -2.02
CA LYS A 177 13.70 6.60 -1.89
C LYS A 177 13.47 5.46 -2.89
N VAL A 178 13.04 4.32 -2.38
CA VAL A 178 12.77 3.10 -3.16
C VAL A 178 11.90 3.36 -4.40
N TYR A 179 10.99 4.33 -4.38
CA TYR A 179 10.12 4.67 -5.53
C TYR A 179 10.91 5.13 -6.76
N ASN A 180 12.01 5.88 -6.58
CA ASN A 180 12.90 6.27 -7.67
C ASN A 180 13.81 5.10 -8.10
N GLN A 181 14.24 4.28 -7.14
CA GLN A 181 15.01 3.07 -7.43
C GLN A 181 14.21 2.11 -8.30
N SER A 182 12.94 1.87 -7.97
CA SER A 182 12.04 1.03 -8.76
C SER A 182 11.77 1.60 -10.16
N LEU A 183 11.56 2.93 -10.28
CA LEU A 183 11.40 3.56 -11.59
C LEU A 183 12.65 3.36 -12.45
N VAL A 184 13.83 3.63 -11.91
CA VAL A 184 15.10 3.47 -12.66
C VAL A 184 15.37 2.01 -12.96
N ALA A 185 15.04 1.08 -12.06
CA ALA A 185 15.13 -0.36 -12.29
C ALA A 185 14.25 -0.79 -13.48
N MET A 186 13.01 -0.29 -13.57
CA MET A 186 12.14 -0.55 -14.71
C MET A 186 12.69 0.04 -16.02
N LEU A 187 13.26 1.26 -15.97
CA LEU A 187 13.91 1.84 -17.16
C LEU A 187 15.13 1.02 -17.61
N ILE A 188 15.90 0.43 -16.68
CA ILE A 188 16.99 -0.50 -17.02
C ILE A 188 16.43 -1.74 -17.72
N ALA A 189 15.36 -2.32 -17.21
CA ALA A 189 14.72 -3.48 -17.79
C ALA A 189 14.19 -3.21 -19.21
N ASP A 190 13.59 -2.02 -19.44
CA ASP A 190 12.99 -1.64 -20.72
C ASP A 190 14.02 -1.20 -21.77
N TYR A 191 15.05 -0.44 -21.37
CA TYR A 191 15.94 0.27 -22.31
C TYR A 191 17.41 -0.08 -22.15
N GLY A 192 17.76 -0.89 -21.15
CA GLY A 192 19.15 -1.21 -20.80
C GLY A 192 19.85 -0.11 -20.01
N GLU A 193 20.95 -0.49 -19.36
CA GLU A 193 21.68 0.34 -18.41
C GLU A 193 22.24 1.63 -19.04
N GLU A 194 22.84 1.52 -20.23
CA GLU A 194 23.49 2.66 -20.90
C GLU A 194 22.49 3.78 -21.26
N GLN A 195 21.33 3.41 -21.83
CA GLN A 195 20.31 4.39 -22.19
C GLN A 195 19.69 5.02 -20.95
N THR A 196 19.45 4.21 -19.91
CA THR A 196 18.90 4.69 -18.64
C THR A 196 19.87 5.64 -17.94
N GLU A 197 21.19 5.35 -17.96
CA GLU A 197 22.18 6.25 -17.37
C GLU A 197 22.22 7.61 -18.10
N ARG A 198 22.14 7.62 -19.44
CA ARG A 198 22.01 8.89 -20.20
C ARG A 198 20.78 9.67 -19.79
N THR A 199 19.65 9.00 -19.62
CA THR A 199 18.40 9.63 -19.17
C THR A 199 18.53 10.24 -17.78
N VAL A 200 19.04 9.48 -16.81
CA VAL A 200 19.20 9.95 -15.43
C VAL A 200 20.21 11.11 -15.35
N ARG A 201 21.31 11.08 -16.10
CA ARG A 201 22.24 12.22 -16.22
C ARG A 201 21.56 13.47 -16.79
N GLY A 202 20.68 13.30 -17.78
CA GLY A 202 19.86 14.39 -18.31
C GLY A 202 18.91 14.96 -17.28
N TRP A 203 18.25 14.13 -16.50
CA TRP A 203 17.42 14.59 -15.38
C TRP A 203 18.22 15.44 -14.38
N VAL A 204 19.40 14.94 -13.96
CA VAL A 204 20.27 15.68 -13.03
C VAL A 204 20.70 17.04 -13.62
N ALA A 205 21.03 17.08 -14.92
CA ALA A 205 21.40 18.33 -15.60
C ALA A 205 20.24 19.34 -15.72
N ASN A 206 19.01 18.84 -15.66
CA ASN A 206 17.79 19.63 -15.81
C ASN A 206 17.14 20.06 -14.49
N LEU A 207 17.71 19.65 -13.33
CA LEU A 207 17.18 20.03 -12.02
C LEU A 207 17.10 21.54 -11.86
N ALA A 208 15.94 22.01 -11.38
CA ALA A 208 15.69 23.41 -11.02
C ALA A 208 16.22 23.75 -9.63
N THR A 209 16.20 22.78 -8.72
CA THR A 209 16.58 22.90 -7.31
C THR A 209 17.31 21.64 -6.85
N ASP A 210 17.77 21.62 -5.60
CA ASP A 210 18.13 20.39 -4.92
C ASP A 210 16.94 19.43 -4.88
N VAL A 211 17.20 18.13 -4.74
CA VAL A 211 16.16 17.11 -4.68
C VAL A 211 15.32 17.20 -3.39
N PHE A 212 14.06 16.81 -3.48
CA PHE A 212 13.11 16.86 -2.37
C PHE A 212 13.13 15.57 -1.54
N SER A 213 12.84 15.68 -0.26
CA SER A 213 12.72 14.52 0.64
C SER A 213 11.42 13.73 0.42
N ASN A 214 10.37 14.38 -0.13
CA ASN A 214 9.06 13.77 -0.37
C ASN A 214 8.35 14.38 -1.58
N ASP A 215 7.36 13.62 -2.13
CA ASP A 215 6.63 14.02 -3.34
C ASP A 215 5.63 15.16 -3.05
N THR A 216 5.13 15.32 -1.82
CA THR A 216 4.23 16.43 -1.46
C THR A 216 4.93 17.77 -1.63
N SER A 217 6.13 17.92 -1.03
CA SER A 217 6.91 19.16 -1.15
C SER A 217 7.34 19.43 -2.59
N LEU A 218 7.59 18.37 -3.39
CA LEU A 218 7.89 18.52 -4.82
C LEU A 218 6.67 19.08 -5.58
N ILE A 219 5.47 18.53 -5.36
CA ILE A 219 4.24 19.04 -5.99
C ILE A 219 3.95 20.47 -5.56
N GLU A 220 4.18 20.82 -4.30
CA GLU A 220 4.04 22.17 -3.79
C GLU A 220 5.04 23.16 -4.43
N ALA A 221 6.27 22.70 -4.69
CA ALA A 221 7.27 23.49 -5.41
C ALA A 221 6.85 23.78 -6.86
N ILE A 222 6.27 22.80 -7.57
CA ILE A 222 5.68 23.02 -8.90
C ILE A 222 4.53 24.04 -8.81
N ALA A 223 3.60 23.85 -7.87
CA ALA A 223 2.49 24.76 -7.68
C ALA A 223 2.93 26.20 -7.35
N ALA A 224 4.09 26.36 -6.72
CA ALA A 224 4.72 27.65 -6.41
C ALA A 224 5.57 28.22 -7.56
N GLY A 225 5.71 27.52 -8.70
CA GLY A 225 6.50 27.96 -9.86
C GLY A 225 8.01 27.84 -9.64
N GLN A 226 8.48 26.98 -8.73
CA GLN A 226 9.92 26.74 -8.54
C GLN A 226 10.47 25.76 -9.60
N CYS A 227 9.62 24.94 -10.18
CA CYS A 227 9.90 24.04 -11.29
C CYS A 227 8.63 23.81 -12.11
N ASP A 228 8.80 23.45 -13.36
CA ASP A 228 7.70 23.27 -14.31
C ASP A 228 7.16 21.85 -14.32
N VAL A 229 8.05 20.86 -14.12
CA VAL A 229 7.74 19.41 -14.22
C VAL A 229 8.40 18.62 -13.09
N GLY A 230 7.84 17.46 -12.80
CA GLY A 230 8.42 16.53 -11.83
C GLY A 230 7.91 15.11 -11.97
N ILE A 231 8.47 14.17 -11.22
CA ILE A 231 8.04 12.77 -11.18
C ILE A 231 7.61 12.43 -9.75
N VAL A 232 6.35 12.00 -9.59
CA VAL A 232 5.74 11.71 -8.28
C VAL A 232 4.88 10.46 -8.31
N ASN A 233 4.62 9.90 -7.14
CA ASN A 233 3.55 8.92 -7.00
C ASN A 233 2.19 9.62 -6.95
N THR A 234 1.24 9.11 -7.71
CA THR A 234 -0.08 9.71 -7.93
C THR A 234 -0.86 9.99 -6.65
N TYR A 235 -0.76 9.13 -5.64
CA TYR A 235 -1.51 9.31 -4.40
C TYR A 235 -1.10 10.54 -3.59
N TYR A 236 0.14 11.05 -3.73
CA TYR A 236 0.53 12.33 -3.12
C TYR A 236 -0.22 13.49 -3.76
N PHE A 237 -0.32 13.47 -5.10
CA PHE A 237 -1.12 14.44 -5.83
C PHE A 237 -2.60 14.36 -5.44
N GLY A 238 -3.16 13.15 -5.36
CA GLY A 238 -4.55 12.94 -4.96
C GLY A 238 -4.89 13.52 -3.59
N ARG A 239 -4.02 13.34 -2.60
CA ARG A 239 -4.21 13.92 -1.26
C ARG A 239 -4.18 15.45 -1.31
N LEU A 240 -3.21 16.03 -2.02
CA LEU A 240 -3.15 17.49 -2.17
C LEU A 240 -4.34 18.06 -2.95
N GLN A 241 -4.79 17.38 -4.01
CA GLN A 241 -5.95 17.79 -4.79
C GLN A 241 -7.25 17.71 -3.96
N LYS A 242 -7.37 16.71 -3.07
CA LYS A 242 -8.51 16.61 -2.14
C LYS A 242 -8.57 17.82 -1.20
N GLU A 243 -7.42 18.30 -0.73
CA GLU A 243 -7.29 19.47 0.16
C GLU A 243 -7.37 20.79 -0.60
N ARG A 244 -6.82 20.84 -1.81
CA ARG A 244 -6.72 22.03 -2.69
C ARG A 244 -7.15 21.68 -4.11
N PRO A 245 -8.47 21.65 -4.40
CA PRO A 245 -9.00 21.25 -5.71
C PRO A 245 -8.46 22.07 -6.90
N ASP A 246 -8.12 23.35 -6.65
CA ASP A 246 -7.64 24.29 -7.67
C ASP A 246 -6.10 24.38 -7.75
N ILE A 247 -5.37 23.36 -7.22
CA ILE A 247 -3.91 23.32 -7.32
C ILE A 247 -3.50 23.33 -8.80
N PRO A 248 -2.60 24.27 -9.25
CA PRO A 248 -2.26 24.41 -10.67
C PRO A 248 -1.25 23.35 -11.13
N VAL A 249 -1.51 22.10 -10.81
CA VAL A 249 -0.68 20.93 -11.18
C VAL A 249 -1.59 19.87 -11.79
N ALA A 250 -1.15 19.24 -12.85
CA ALA A 250 -1.83 18.11 -13.47
C ALA A 250 -0.90 16.92 -13.68
N ILE A 251 -1.51 15.76 -13.89
CA ILE A 251 -0.82 14.50 -14.22
C ILE A 251 -0.67 14.41 -15.75
N PHE A 252 0.49 13.93 -16.18
CA PHE A 252 0.73 13.50 -17.55
C PHE A 252 1.02 12.00 -17.58
N TRP A 253 0.41 11.30 -18.51
CA TRP A 253 0.56 9.87 -18.69
C TRP A 253 1.45 9.56 -19.91
N PRO A 254 2.67 8.99 -19.71
CA PRO A 254 3.46 8.44 -20.82
C PRO A 254 2.65 7.42 -21.63
N ALA A 255 2.77 7.49 -22.95
CA ALA A 255 2.07 6.59 -23.86
C ALA A 255 2.63 5.15 -23.85
N ALA A 256 1.79 4.17 -24.19
CA ALA A 256 2.18 2.75 -24.24
C ALA A 256 3.39 2.51 -25.15
N GLU A 257 3.45 3.20 -26.31
CA GLU A 257 4.52 3.09 -27.29
C GLU A 257 5.89 3.54 -26.76
N THR A 258 5.88 4.28 -25.65
CA THR A 258 7.09 4.75 -24.95
C THR A 258 7.39 3.96 -23.67
N GLY A 259 6.86 2.72 -23.54
CA GLY A 259 7.05 1.86 -22.37
C GLY A 259 5.92 1.96 -21.33
N GLY A 260 4.96 2.87 -21.53
CA GLY A 260 3.83 3.05 -20.62
C GLY A 260 4.20 3.72 -19.30
N VAL A 261 3.27 3.66 -18.36
CA VAL A 261 3.39 4.27 -17.03
C VAL A 261 4.02 3.30 -16.04
N HIS A 262 5.07 3.73 -15.34
CA HIS A 262 5.62 2.93 -14.24
C HIS A 262 4.59 2.75 -13.14
N VAL A 263 4.26 1.49 -12.85
CA VAL A 263 3.42 1.09 -11.73
C VAL A 263 4.22 0.28 -10.72
N ASN A 264 3.80 0.36 -9.47
CA ASN A 264 4.34 -0.45 -8.40
C ASN A 264 3.22 -0.80 -7.42
N VAL A 265 3.45 -1.77 -6.54
CA VAL A 265 2.44 -2.24 -5.61
C VAL A 265 2.88 -2.08 -4.16
N SER A 266 1.94 -1.77 -3.27
CA SER A 266 2.02 -2.33 -1.95
C SER A 266 1.54 -3.76 -2.04
N GLY A 267 2.20 -4.67 -1.37
CA GLY A 267 1.84 -6.08 -1.44
C GLY A 267 2.22 -6.82 -0.18
N ALA A 268 1.88 -8.10 -0.15
CA ALA A 268 2.18 -8.95 0.99
C ALA A 268 2.46 -10.40 0.58
N GLY A 269 3.24 -11.08 1.43
CA GLY A 269 3.52 -12.50 1.31
C GLY A 269 3.43 -13.20 2.66
N VAL A 270 2.99 -14.45 2.65
CA VAL A 270 2.99 -15.31 3.84
C VAL A 270 4.44 -15.65 4.19
N THR A 271 4.80 -15.47 5.46
CA THR A 271 6.17 -15.75 5.90
C THR A 271 6.48 -17.24 5.83
N ARG A 272 7.75 -17.58 5.61
CA ARG A 272 8.18 -18.97 5.45
C ARG A 272 7.80 -19.84 6.64
N HIS A 273 7.92 -19.32 7.84
CA HIS A 273 7.71 -20.01 9.10
C HIS A 273 6.45 -19.55 9.84
N ALA A 274 5.44 -19.03 9.09
CA ALA A 274 4.16 -18.63 9.64
C ALA A 274 3.57 -19.73 10.53
N SER A 275 3.17 -19.37 11.74
CA SER A 275 2.48 -20.28 12.66
C SER A 275 1.00 -20.45 12.29
N ASN A 276 0.40 -19.43 11.66
CA ASN A 276 -0.98 -19.42 11.17
C ASN A 276 -1.03 -19.07 9.66
N PRO A 277 -0.49 -19.95 8.78
CA PRO A 277 -0.42 -19.66 7.34
C PRO A 277 -1.80 -19.60 6.67
N ASP A 278 -2.79 -20.35 7.16
CA ASP A 278 -4.15 -20.31 6.63
C ASP A 278 -4.86 -19.02 7.00
N GLY A 279 -4.67 -18.51 8.23
CA GLY A 279 -5.16 -17.19 8.63
C GLY A 279 -4.50 -16.06 7.85
N ALA A 280 -3.19 -16.16 7.60
CA ALA A 280 -2.47 -15.18 6.76
C ALA A 280 -2.98 -15.17 5.32
N ARG A 281 -3.23 -16.35 4.73
CA ARG A 281 -3.83 -16.48 3.40
C ARG A 281 -5.24 -15.89 3.36
N ALA A 282 -6.09 -16.20 4.34
CA ALA A 282 -7.44 -15.65 4.42
C ALA A 282 -7.45 -14.12 4.53
N LEU A 283 -6.50 -13.54 5.29
CA LEU A 283 -6.31 -12.09 5.35
C LEU A 283 -5.88 -11.52 3.99
N LEU A 284 -4.96 -12.18 3.27
CA LEU A 284 -4.56 -11.78 1.91
C LEU A 284 -5.74 -11.81 0.93
N GLU A 285 -6.52 -12.89 0.93
CA GLU A 285 -7.71 -13.04 0.11
C GLU A 285 -8.71 -11.92 0.39
N TRP A 286 -8.98 -11.64 1.67
CA TRP A 286 -9.87 -10.55 2.06
C TRP A 286 -9.33 -9.18 1.63
N MET A 287 -8.03 -8.91 1.80
CA MET A 287 -7.42 -7.66 1.36
C MET A 287 -7.50 -7.46 -0.17
N SER A 288 -7.62 -8.52 -0.96
CA SER A 288 -7.86 -8.46 -2.41
C SER A 288 -9.34 -8.33 -2.80
N SER A 289 -10.27 -8.43 -1.85
CA SER A 289 -11.71 -8.34 -2.08
C SER A 289 -12.16 -6.93 -2.44
N GLU A 290 -13.36 -6.82 -3.03
CA GLU A 290 -13.96 -5.53 -3.37
C GLU A 290 -14.08 -4.60 -2.16
N ALA A 291 -14.48 -5.13 -1.01
CA ALA A 291 -14.65 -4.35 0.23
C ALA A 291 -13.33 -3.72 0.69
N ALA A 292 -12.27 -4.52 0.78
CA ALA A 292 -10.95 -4.04 1.20
C ALA A 292 -10.33 -3.10 0.14
N GLN A 293 -10.50 -3.39 -1.14
CA GLN A 293 -9.96 -2.57 -2.23
C GLN A 293 -10.58 -1.17 -2.28
N LYS A 294 -11.85 -1.03 -1.93
CA LYS A 294 -12.51 0.28 -1.76
C LYS A 294 -11.92 1.08 -0.60
N LEU A 295 -11.52 0.41 0.50
CA LEU A 295 -10.84 1.07 1.61
C LEU A 295 -9.44 1.56 1.19
N PHE A 296 -8.64 0.72 0.50
CA PHE A 296 -7.34 1.14 -0.02
C PHE A 296 -7.46 2.35 -0.96
N GLY A 297 -8.42 2.33 -1.88
CA GLY A 297 -8.66 3.43 -2.82
C GLY A 297 -9.13 4.71 -2.13
N GLY A 298 -10.09 4.61 -1.22
CA GLY A 298 -10.71 5.78 -0.55
C GLY A 298 -9.79 6.50 0.42
N GLU A 299 -9.08 5.74 1.25
CA GLU A 299 -8.20 6.31 2.29
C GLU A 299 -6.85 6.76 1.71
N ASN A 300 -6.30 6.00 0.77
CA ASN A 300 -4.92 6.17 0.32
C ASN A 300 -4.78 6.84 -1.05
N MET A 301 -5.87 7.02 -1.81
CA MET A 301 -5.86 7.52 -3.21
C MET A 301 -4.99 6.63 -4.13
N GLU A 302 -4.93 5.33 -3.84
CA GLU A 302 -4.26 4.31 -4.65
C GLU A 302 -5.26 3.65 -5.60
N TYR A 303 -4.76 3.07 -6.69
CA TYR A 303 -5.58 2.25 -7.57
C TYR A 303 -5.82 0.88 -6.95
N PRO A 304 -7.01 0.29 -7.15
CA PRO A 304 -7.24 -1.09 -6.75
C PRO A 304 -6.35 -2.04 -7.56
N VAL A 305 -5.88 -3.11 -6.91
CA VAL A 305 -5.20 -4.21 -7.61
C VAL A 305 -6.20 -5.14 -8.29
N ASN A 306 -7.39 -5.26 -7.73
CA ASN A 306 -8.46 -6.09 -8.26
C ASN A 306 -9.15 -5.35 -9.43
N PRO A 307 -9.08 -5.91 -10.66
CA PRO A 307 -9.59 -5.24 -11.85
C PRO A 307 -11.13 -5.12 -11.89
N ALA A 308 -11.85 -5.84 -11.03
CA ALA A 308 -13.30 -5.73 -10.90
C ALA A 308 -13.73 -4.52 -10.02
N VAL A 309 -12.79 -3.83 -9.39
CA VAL A 309 -13.08 -2.71 -8.48
C VAL A 309 -12.72 -1.39 -9.14
N GLU A 310 -13.68 -0.47 -9.19
CA GLU A 310 -13.44 0.87 -9.72
C GLU A 310 -12.55 1.70 -8.77
N ALA A 311 -11.68 2.50 -9.37
CA ALA A 311 -10.86 3.46 -8.62
C ALA A 311 -11.75 4.53 -7.96
N HIS A 312 -11.25 5.13 -6.86
CA HIS A 312 -11.92 6.27 -6.23
C HIS A 312 -12.23 7.36 -7.27
N PRO A 313 -13.42 8.02 -7.24
CA PRO A 313 -13.84 8.98 -8.29
C PRO A 313 -12.81 10.08 -8.59
N LEU A 314 -12.10 10.60 -7.58
CA LEU A 314 -11.03 11.59 -7.77
C LEU A 314 -9.86 11.00 -8.55
N VAL A 315 -9.48 9.75 -8.29
CA VAL A 315 -8.41 9.02 -8.99
C VAL A 315 -8.83 8.70 -10.43
N ALA A 316 -10.06 8.25 -10.62
CA ALA A 316 -10.65 7.99 -11.94
C ALA A 316 -10.72 9.25 -12.82
N ALA A 317 -10.93 10.42 -12.22
CA ALA A 317 -10.97 11.71 -12.93
C ALA A 317 -9.64 12.12 -13.58
N TRP A 318 -8.51 11.50 -13.20
CA TRP A 318 -7.22 11.75 -13.88
C TRP A 318 -7.10 11.07 -15.23
N GLY A 319 -8.12 10.33 -15.65
CA GLY A 319 -8.14 9.56 -16.88
C GLY A 319 -7.51 8.18 -16.75
N THR A 320 -7.46 7.49 -17.88
CA THR A 320 -6.86 6.15 -17.99
C THR A 320 -5.42 6.23 -18.48
N PHE A 321 -4.62 5.26 -18.11
CA PHE A 321 -3.25 5.09 -18.61
C PHE A 321 -2.98 3.61 -18.90
N GLU A 322 -2.00 3.37 -19.77
CA GLU A 322 -1.48 2.04 -20.00
C GLU A 322 -0.27 1.81 -19.08
N PRO A 323 -0.33 0.86 -18.15
CA PRO A 323 0.81 0.54 -17.31
C PRO A 323 1.92 -0.10 -18.15
N SER A 324 3.17 0.02 -17.68
CA SER A 324 4.25 -0.78 -18.25
C SER A 324 3.87 -2.27 -18.21
N PRO A 325 4.10 -3.01 -19.31
CA PRO A 325 3.75 -4.44 -19.39
C PRO A 325 4.65 -5.34 -18.54
N MET A 326 5.72 -4.76 -17.98
CA MET A 326 6.68 -5.50 -17.16
C MET A 326 6.04 -6.01 -15.86
N ASN A 327 6.41 -7.23 -15.46
CA ASN A 327 6.07 -7.70 -14.12
C ASN A 327 6.82 -6.84 -13.08
N VAL A 328 6.10 -6.34 -12.08
CA VAL A 328 6.67 -5.45 -11.06
C VAL A 328 7.78 -6.09 -10.22
N ALA A 329 7.93 -7.42 -10.25
CA ALA A 329 9.07 -8.12 -9.65
C ALA A 329 10.42 -7.73 -10.29
N GLN A 330 10.41 -7.28 -11.55
CA GLN A 330 11.62 -6.78 -12.23
C GLN A 330 12.25 -5.58 -11.51
N ALA A 331 11.44 -4.79 -10.83
CA ALA A 331 11.94 -3.70 -9.99
C ALA A 331 12.94 -4.19 -8.94
N GLY A 332 12.70 -5.38 -8.35
CA GLY A 332 13.63 -6.01 -7.41
C GLY A 332 14.91 -6.51 -8.07
N ALA A 333 14.78 -7.21 -9.19
CA ALA A 333 15.90 -7.79 -9.91
C ALA A 333 16.94 -6.74 -10.34
N TYR A 334 16.52 -5.55 -10.75
CA TYR A 334 17.38 -4.46 -11.19
C TYR A 334 17.61 -3.36 -10.15
N GLN A 335 17.09 -3.49 -8.92
CA GLN A 335 17.19 -2.42 -7.92
C GLN A 335 18.64 -2.05 -7.56
N ALA A 336 19.50 -3.05 -7.36
CA ALA A 336 20.90 -2.81 -7.05
C ALA A 336 21.65 -2.10 -8.20
N ASP A 337 21.33 -2.44 -9.46
CA ASP A 337 21.89 -1.78 -10.64
C ASP A 337 21.38 -0.34 -10.75
N ALA A 338 20.09 -0.11 -10.45
CA ALA A 338 19.50 1.21 -10.45
C ALA A 338 20.16 2.14 -9.41
N VAL A 339 20.42 1.65 -8.20
CA VAL A 339 21.10 2.42 -7.15
C VAL A 339 22.51 2.80 -7.61
N ARG A 340 23.29 1.85 -8.15
CA ARG A 340 24.65 2.11 -8.69
C ARG A 340 24.64 3.08 -9.85
N LEU A 341 23.66 2.95 -10.76
CA LEU A 341 23.50 3.84 -11.90
C LEU A 341 23.18 5.27 -11.45
N MET A 342 22.23 5.44 -10.52
CA MET A 342 21.85 6.76 -10.01
C MET A 342 23.04 7.45 -9.33
N ASP A 343 23.83 6.73 -8.54
CA ASP A 343 25.03 7.27 -7.92
C ASP A 343 26.05 7.74 -8.96
N ARG A 344 26.36 6.91 -9.99
CA ARG A 344 27.27 7.29 -11.11
C ARG A 344 26.74 8.47 -11.92
N ALA A 345 25.42 8.60 -12.05
CA ALA A 345 24.79 9.72 -12.73
C ALA A 345 24.76 11.02 -11.90
N GLY A 346 25.10 10.95 -10.61
CA GLY A 346 25.06 12.09 -9.69
C GLY A 346 23.66 12.41 -9.18
N TYR A 347 22.72 11.50 -9.32
CA TYR A 347 21.37 11.65 -8.76
C TYR A 347 21.39 11.27 -7.29
N ARG A 348 21.07 12.20 -6.41
CA ARG A 348 21.17 12.07 -4.94
C ARG A 348 19.85 12.17 -4.20
#